data_8efb8e981149740e4373d75ad1648d74
#
_entry.id   8efb8e981149740e4373d75ad1648d74
#
_cell.length_a   1.000
_cell.length_b   1.000
_cell.length_c   1.000
_cell.angle_alpha   90.00
_cell.angle_beta   90.00
_cell.angle_gamma   90.00
#
_symmetry.space_group_name_H-M   'P 1'
#
loop_
_entity.id
_entity.type
_entity.pdbx_description
1 polymer ?
#
loop_
_entity_poly.entity_id
_entity_poly.type
_entity_poly.pdbx_seq_one_letter_code
_entity_poly.pdbx_strand_id
1 'polypeptide(L)'
;WLLLLNEWYFLGWFRRRVFSRIQGVLRGRRWAMPLWAAALGIAIILCTAVQFPNTLTAGCLRELSNGTAAAYAAERDSRLPALLDPAQTDVRFPPIVHQSPLLYLGDISTDPDIWTNQALAAFYGKASVALYPSRK
;
A
#
# COMPACT_ATOMS: atom_id res chain seq x y z
N TRP A 1 0.47 29.02 -4.17
CA TRP A 1 -0.37 30.06 -3.57
C TRP A 1 -1.59 30.37 -4.43
N LEU A 2 -1.47 30.52 -5.74
CA LEU A 2 -2.60 30.79 -6.66
C LEU A 2 -3.62 29.65 -6.72
N LEU A 3 -3.21 28.39 -6.59
CA LEU A 3 -4.10 27.22 -6.56
C LEU A 3 -4.96 27.20 -5.28
N LEU A 4 -4.37 27.51 -4.13
CA LEU A 4 -5.09 27.58 -2.86
C LEU A 4 -6.14 28.72 -2.84
N LEU A 5 -5.84 29.88 -3.44
CA LEU A 5 -6.80 30.98 -3.57
C LEU A 5 -7.98 30.61 -4.46
N ASN A 6 -7.75 29.81 -5.51
CA ASN A 6 -8.81 29.37 -6.43
C ASN A 6 -9.77 28.37 -5.74
N GLU A 7 -9.25 27.47 -4.91
CA GLU A 7 -10.07 26.54 -4.13
C GLU A 7 -10.96 27.28 -3.10
N TRP A 8 -10.40 28.29 -2.41
CA TRP A 8 -11.18 29.11 -1.47
C TRP A 8 -12.28 29.93 -2.14
N TYR A 9 -12.01 30.44 -3.34
CA TYR A 9 -13.00 31.19 -4.13
C TYR A 9 -14.12 30.25 -4.64
N PHE A 10 -13.76 29.07 -5.11
CA PHE A 10 -14.71 28.05 -5.57
C PHE A 10 -15.59 27.53 -4.43
N LEU A 11 -15.01 27.23 -3.28
CA LEU A 11 -15.72 26.81 -2.06
C LEU A 11 -16.65 27.93 -1.54
N GLY A 12 -16.23 29.20 -1.56
CA GLY A 12 -17.03 30.35 -1.17
C GLY A 12 -18.22 30.58 -2.11
N TRP A 13 -18.00 30.48 -3.42
CA TRP A 13 -19.04 30.62 -4.45
C TRP A 13 -20.03 29.43 -4.39
N PHE A 14 -19.55 28.20 -4.29
CA PHE A 14 -20.36 27.01 -4.16
C PHE A 14 -21.22 27.04 -2.89
N ARG A 15 -20.64 27.43 -1.76
CA ARG A 15 -21.37 27.61 -0.49
C ARG A 15 -22.50 28.62 -0.60
N ARG A 16 -22.27 29.79 -1.22
CA ARG A 16 -23.32 30.80 -1.36
C ARG A 16 -24.44 30.40 -2.32
N ARG A 17 -24.11 29.76 -3.43
CA ARG A 17 -25.09 29.45 -4.47
C ARG A 17 -25.88 28.16 -4.23
N VAL A 18 -25.25 27.16 -3.66
CA VAL A 18 -25.87 25.86 -3.32
C VAL A 18 -26.61 25.97 -2.00
N PHE A 19 -25.99 26.54 -0.97
CA PHE A 19 -26.63 26.69 0.35
C PHE A 19 -27.87 27.59 0.34
N SER A 20 -27.85 28.68 -0.42
CA SER A 20 -29.04 29.57 -0.49
C SER A 20 -30.23 28.93 -1.19
N ARG A 21 -29.98 28.09 -2.23
CA ARG A 21 -31.05 27.31 -2.88
C ARG A 21 -31.58 26.19 -1.99
N ILE A 22 -30.69 25.51 -1.27
CA ILE A 22 -31.07 24.44 -0.34
C ILE A 22 -31.85 25.00 0.85
N GLN A 23 -31.46 26.15 1.40
CA GLN A 23 -32.20 26.82 2.48
C GLN A 23 -33.62 27.27 2.06
N GLY A 24 -33.81 27.71 0.82
CA GLY A 24 -35.14 28.07 0.31
C GLY A 24 -36.08 26.88 0.23
N VAL A 25 -35.58 25.72 -0.17
CA VAL A 25 -36.35 24.47 -0.26
C VAL A 25 -36.61 23.84 1.15
N LEU A 26 -35.65 23.98 2.07
CA LEU A 26 -35.73 23.41 3.41
C LEU A 26 -36.56 24.20 4.42
N ARG A 27 -36.81 25.52 4.17
CA ARG A 27 -37.55 26.39 5.09
C ARG A 27 -39.01 25.98 5.30
N GLY A 28 -39.59 25.22 4.35
CA GLY A 28 -40.97 24.72 4.46
C GLY A 28 -41.13 23.35 5.11
N ARG A 29 -40.04 22.64 5.38
CA ARG A 29 -40.10 21.22 5.80
C ARG A 29 -39.13 20.92 6.94
N ARG A 30 -39.53 21.26 8.16
CA ARG A 30 -38.71 20.99 9.38
C ARG A 30 -38.23 19.53 9.51
N TRP A 31 -38.93 18.59 8.91
CA TRP A 31 -38.62 17.16 8.92
C TRP A 31 -37.67 16.72 7.80
N ALA A 32 -37.44 17.53 6.78
CA ALA A 32 -36.56 17.15 5.66
C ALA A 32 -35.08 17.23 6.03
N MET A 33 -34.67 18.12 6.91
CA MET A 33 -33.27 18.28 7.31
C MET A 33 -32.64 17.00 7.94
N PRO A 34 -33.29 16.38 8.96
CA PRO A 34 -32.72 15.14 9.54
C PRO A 34 -32.71 13.98 8.55
N LEU A 35 -33.68 13.91 7.63
CA LEU A 35 -33.70 12.86 6.60
C LEU A 35 -32.55 13.03 5.59
N TRP A 36 -32.25 14.24 5.15
CA TRP A 36 -31.11 14.50 4.26
C TRP A 36 -29.76 14.26 4.96
N ALA A 37 -29.64 14.65 6.23
CA ALA A 37 -28.46 14.38 7.02
C ALA A 37 -28.23 12.86 7.21
N ALA A 38 -29.29 12.13 7.49
CA ALA A 38 -29.23 10.66 7.58
C ALA A 38 -28.88 10.01 6.25
N ALA A 39 -29.49 10.45 5.14
CA ALA A 39 -29.17 9.93 3.80
C ALA A 39 -27.71 10.21 3.41
N LEU A 40 -27.19 11.40 3.70
CA LEU A 40 -25.80 11.75 3.47
C LEU A 40 -24.86 10.89 4.34
N GLY A 41 -25.20 10.71 5.62
CA GLY A 41 -24.43 9.85 6.52
C GLY A 41 -24.37 8.39 6.02
N ILE A 42 -25.50 7.84 5.59
CA ILE A 42 -25.57 6.51 5.00
C ILE A 42 -24.74 6.43 3.71
N ALA A 43 -24.83 7.45 2.83
CA ALA A 43 -24.04 7.48 1.62
C ALA A 43 -22.54 7.50 1.89
N ILE A 44 -22.08 8.28 2.87
CA ILE A 44 -20.66 8.31 3.28
C ILE A 44 -20.23 6.94 3.82
N ILE A 45 -21.03 6.33 4.69
CA ILE A 45 -20.73 4.99 5.24
C ILE A 45 -20.63 3.95 4.12
N LEU A 46 -21.58 3.95 3.18
CA LEU A 46 -21.57 3.02 2.04
C LEU A 46 -20.37 3.25 1.14
N CYS A 47 -20.06 4.49 0.79
CA CYS A 47 -18.87 4.82 0.00
C CYS A 47 -17.59 4.37 0.71
N THR A 48 -17.47 4.61 2.01
CA THR A 48 -16.31 4.17 2.79
C THR A 48 -16.22 2.65 2.85
N ALA A 49 -17.32 1.95 3.07
CA ALA A 49 -17.37 0.50 3.13
C ALA A 49 -16.98 -0.16 1.79
N VAL A 50 -17.39 0.43 0.66
CA VAL A 50 -17.04 -0.07 -0.68
C VAL A 50 -15.57 0.18 -1.00
N GLN A 51 -15.02 1.32 -0.59
CA GLN A 51 -13.63 1.68 -0.89
C GLN A 51 -12.62 1.06 0.07
N PHE A 52 -13.03 0.80 1.33
CA PHE A 52 -12.13 0.29 2.37
C PHE A 52 -11.36 -0.98 1.96
N PRO A 53 -11.99 -2.02 1.34
CA PRO A 53 -11.28 -3.23 0.94
C PRO A 53 -10.15 -3.00 -0.08
N ASN A 54 -10.22 -1.88 -0.83
CA ASN A 54 -9.25 -1.51 -1.86
C ASN A 54 -8.17 -0.55 -1.33
N THR A 55 -8.21 -0.20 -0.05
CA THR A 55 -7.18 0.66 0.56
C THR A 55 -5.92 -0.14 0.91
N LEU A 56 -4.79 0.55 0.90
CA LEU A 56 -3.52 0.00 1.37
C LEU A 56 -3.63 -0.55 2.80
N THR A 57 -4.36 0.15 3.68
CA THR A 57 -4.60 -0.27 5.05
C THR A 57 -5.32 -1.61 5.14
N ALA A 58 -6.36 -1.81 4.34
CA ALA A 58 -7.07 -3.09 4.30
C ALA A 58 -6.19 -4.21 3.74
N GLY A 59 -5.36 -3.89 2.74
CA GLY A 59 -4.34 -4.80 2.23
C GLY A 59 -3.36 -5.24 3.32
N CYS A 60 -2.79 -4.29 4.06
CA CYS A 60 -1.90 -4.59 5.18
C CYS A 60 -2.56 -5.46 6.26
N LEU A 61 -3.78 -5.12 6.66
CA LEU A 61 -4.54 -5.91 7.65
C LEU A 61 -4.78 -7.34 7.16
N ARG A 62 -5.11 -7.51 5.89
CA ARG A 62 -5.30 -8.83 5.27
C ARG A 62 -4.02 -9.66 5.29
N GLU A 63 -2.88 -9.07 4.89
CA GLU A 63 -1.58 -9.78 4.89
C GLU A 63 -1.10 -10.14 6.29
N LEU A 64 -1.36 -9.29 7.27
CA LEU A 64 -1.07 -9.59 8.67
C LEU A 64 -1.99 -10.69 9.21
N SER A 65 -3.28 -10.65 8.87
CA SER A 65 -4.27 -11.59 9.40
C SER A 65 -4.15 -13.00 8.78
N ASN A 66 -3.80 -13.10 7.50
CA ASN A 66 -3.63 -14.38 6.81
C ASN A 66 -2.21 -14.96 6.93
N GLY A 67 -1.28 -14.24 7.58
CA GLY A 67 0.08 -14.69 7.82
C GLY A 67 1.03 -14.58 6.60
N THR A 68 0.57 -14.03 5.47
CA THR A 68 1.42 -13.91 4.26
C THR A 68 2.64 -13.03 4.52
N ALA A 69 2.47 -11.92 5.24
CA ALA A 69 3.56 -11.03 5.61
C ALA A 69 4.58 -11.74 6.52
N ALA A 70 4.12 -12.54 7.49
CA ALA A 70 4.98 -13.31 8.39
C ALA A 70 5.75 -14.41 7.64
N ALA A 71 5.10 -15.12 6.72
CA ALA A 71 5.74 -16.13 5.90
C ALA A 71 6.84 -15.53 4.99
N TYR A 72 6.55 -14.38 4.37
CA TYR A 72 7.53 -13.63 3.58
C TYR A 72 8.74 -13.19 4.42
N ALA A 73 8.48 -12.64 5.62
CA ALA A 73 9.55 -12.23 6.53
C ALA A 73 10.42 -13.43 6.95
N ALA A 74 9.81 -14.56 7.30
CA ALA A 74 10.52 -15.78 7.67
C ALA A 74 11.41 -16.32 6.53
N GLU A 75 10.94 -16.28 5.28
CA GLU A 75 11.77 -16.64 4.11
C GLU A 75 12.97 -15.72 3.94
N ARG A 76 12.77 -14.40 4.09
CA ARG A 76 13.88 -13.44 4.05
C ARG A 76 14.87 -13.65 5.18
N ASP A 77 14.38 -13.83 6.39
CA ASP A 77 15.22 -14.04 7.57
C ASP A 77 16.02 -15.34 7.49
N SER A 78 15.50 -16.36 6.83
CA SER A 78 16.22 -17.62 6.59
C SER A 78 17.49 -17.47 5.75
N ARG A 79 17.59 -16.38 4.96
CA ARG A 79 18.77 -16.06 4.14
C ARG A 79 19.88 -15.36 4.92
N LEU A 80 19.53 -14.69 6.04
CA LEU A 80 20.48 -13.89 6.82
C LEU A 80 21.69 -14.69 7.34
N PRO A 81 21.55 -15.91 7.87
CA PRO A 81 22.69 -16.68 8.36
C PRO A 81 23.77 -16.90 7.30
N ALA A 82 23.36 -17.24 6.07
CA ALA A 82 24.32 -17.44 4.97
C ALA A 82 24.96 -16.13 4.50
N LEU A 83 24.22 -15.02 4.55
CA LEU A 83 24.76 -13.69 4.22
C LEU A 83 25.76 -13.19 5.28
N LEU A 84 25.54 -13.52 6.54
CA LEU A 84 26.39 -13.09 7.65
C LEU A 84 27.58 -14.03 7.88
N ASP A 85 27.59 -15.24 7.33
CA ASP A 85 28.67 -16.20 7.51
C ASP A 85 29.94 -15.79 6.71
N PRO A 86 31.02 -15.36 7.36
CA PRO A 86 32.23 -14.91 6.67
C PRO A 86 32.95 -16.03 5.88
N ALA A 87 32.67 -17.30 6.18
CA ALA A 87 33.27 -18.43 5.47
C ALA A 87 32.68 -18.63 4.08
N GLN A 88 31.47 -18.13 3.84
CA GLN A 88 30.80 -18.25 2.54
C GLN A 88 31.02 -16.98 1.71
N THR A 89 31.81 -17.05 0.67
CA THR A 89 32.06 -15.95 -0.27
C THR A 89 31.02 -15.87 -1.38
N ASP A 90 30.53 -17.00 -1.83
CA ASP A 90 29.54 -17.13 -2.89
C ASP A 90 28.26 -17.73 -2.31
N VAL A 91 27.16 -17.01 -2.39
CA VAL A 91 25.91 -17.43 -1.76
C VAL A 91 24.80 -17.52 -2.82
N ARG A 92 24.06 -18.64 -2.80
CA ARG A 92 22.89 -18.83 -3.65
C ARG A 92 21.67 -19.20 -2.83
N PHE A 93 20.53 -18.60 -3.21
CA PHE A 93 19.27 -18.81 -2.51
C PHE A 93 18.19 -19.40 -3.41
N PRO A 94 17.24 -20.14 -2.84
CA PRO A 94 16.01 -20.42 -3.55
C PRO A 94 15.20 -19.13 -3.77
N PRO A 95 14.39 -19.05 -4.86
CA PRO A 95 13.48 -17.93 -5.05
C PRO A 95 12.46 -17.88 -3.93
N ILE A 96 12.01 -16.67 -3.57
CA ILE A 96 10.95 -16.45 -2.58
C ILE A 96 9.63 -17.01 -3.12
N VAL A 97 9.01 -17.91 -2.37
CA VAL A 97 7.73 -18.54 -2.71
C VAL A 97 6.56 -17.73 -2.19
N HIS A 98 6.66 -17.26 -0.94
CA HIS A 98 5.59 -16.47 -0.31
C HIS A 98 5.73 -14.98 -0.65
N GLN A 99 5.17 -14.59 -1.78
CA GLN A 99 5.20 -13.19 -2.22
C GLN A 99 4.06 -12.41 -1.56
N SER A 100 4.41 -11.51 -0.65
CA SER A 100 3.46 -10.55 -0.07
C SER A 100 3.18 -9.45 -1.09
N PRO A 101 1.94 -9.25 -1.57
CA PRO A 101 1.62 -8.23 -2.57
C PRO A 101 2.06 -6.81 -2.19
N LEU A 102 2.16 -6.51 -0.90
CA LEU A 102 2.54 -5.18 -0.42
C LEU A 102 4.03 -5.05 -0.06
N LEU A 103 4.68 -6.14 0.37
CA LEU A 103 6.08 -6.11 0.83
C LEU A 103 7.06 -6.63 -0.22
N TYR A 104 6.58 -7.42 -1.19
CA TYR A 104 7.43 -8.00 -2.21
C TYR A 104 7.67 -6.99 -3.34
N LEU A 105 8.83 -6.38 -3.33
CA LEU A 105 9.29 -5.46 -4.39
C LEU A 105 10.07 -6.18 -5.49
N GLY A 106 10.28 -7.46 -5.37
CA GLY A 106 11.09 -8.29 -6.24
C GLY A 106 12.11 -9.11 -5.45
N ASP A 107 12.64 -10.15 -6.07
CA ASP A 107 13.76 -10.93 -5.53
C ASP A 107 15.05 -10.59 -6.28
N ILE A 108 16.16 -11.07 -5.79
CA ILE A 108 17.44 -11.02 -6.50
C ILE A 108 17.36 -11.88 -7.77
N SER A 109 18.28 -11.71 -8.68
CA SER A 109 18.32 -12.44 -9.95
C SER A 109 19.14 -13.74 -9.85
N THR A 110 18.95 -14.62 -10.83
CA THR A 110 19.85 -15.78 -11.06
C THR A 110 21.21 -15.35 -11.64
N ASP A 111 21.27 -14.17 -12.23
CA ASP A 111 22.49 -13.59 -12.79
C ASP A 111 23.20 -12.74 -11.71
N PRO A 112 24.41 -13.14 -11.25
CA PRO A 112 25.13 -12.40 -10.23
C PRO A 112 25.60 -10.99 -10.67
N ASP A 113 25.68 -10.74 -11.98
CA ASP A 113 26.20 -9.49 -12.52
C ASP A 113 25.16 -8.37 -12.55
N ILE A 114 23.91 -8.68 -12.26
CA ILE A 114 22.86 -7.64 -12.14
C ILE A 114 23.12 -6.76 -10.93
N TRP A 115 22.91 -5.46 -11.10
CA TRP A 115 23.23 -4.43 -10.11
C TRP A 115 22.65 -4.70 -8.71
N THR A 116 21.43 -5.29 -8.61
CA THR A 116 20.78 -5.64 -7.33
C THR A 116 21.56 -6.70 -6.57
N ASN A 117 22.06 -7.73 -7.28
CA ASN A 117 22.85 -8.81 -6.72
C ASN A 117 24.23 -8.31 -6.30
N GLN A 118 24.86 -7.47 -7.14
CA GLN A 118 26.13 -6.83 -6.83
C GLN A 118 26.04 -5.91 -5.59
N ALA A 119 24.97 -5.11 -5.50
CA ALA A 119 24.75 -4.25 -4.35
C ALA A 119 24.56 -5.04 -3.06
N LEU A 120 23.82 -6.17 -3.11
CA LEU A 120 23.64 -7.06 -1.97
C LEU A 120 24.94 -7.74 -1.58
N ALA A 121 25.71 -8.24 -2.57
CA ALA A 121 27.01 -8.85 -2.34
C ALA A 121 27.98 -7.84 -1.68
N ALA A 122 28.07 -6.64 -2.20
CA ALA A 122 28.91 -5.58 -1.64
C ALA A 122 28.51 -5.21 -0.20
N PHE A 123 27.20 -5.13 0.07
CA PHE A 123 26.70 -4.80 1.41
C PHE A 123 27.09 -5.83 2.48
N TYR A 124 27.06 -7.13 2.12
CA TYR A 124 27.43 -8.22 3.04
C TYR A 124 28.89 -8.69 2.90
N GLY A 125 29.69 -8.03 2.07
CA GLY A 125 31.10 -8.40 1.85
C GLY A 125 31.26 -9.77 1.15
N LYS A 126 30.33 -10.12 0.26
CA LYS A 126 30.33 -11.36 -0.52
C LYS A 126 30.98 -11.13 -1.90
N ALA A 127 31.55 -12.18 -2.48
CA ALA A 127 32.05 -12.14 -3.85
C ALA A 127 30.90 -12.21 -4.85
N SER A 128 29.90 -13.07 -4.58
CA SER A 128 28.68 -13.12 -5.39
C SER A 128 27.45 -13.52 -4.58
N VAL A 129 26.28 -13.00 -4.99
CA VAL A 129 24.97 -13.42 -4.46
C VAL A 129 24.02 -13.61 -5.63
N ALA A 130 23.34 -14.75 -5.72
CA ALA A 130 22.40 -15.04 -6.80
C ALA A 130 21.30 -16.02 -6.35
N LEU A 131 20.25 -16.17 -7.16
CA LEU A 131 19.29 -17.27 -6.99
C LEU A 131 19.82 -18.56 -7.65
N TYR A 132 19.33 -19.70 -7.17
CA TYR A 132 19.48 -20.93 -7.93
C TYR A 132 18.73 -20.81 -9.26
N PRO A 133 19.29 -21.35 -10.36
CA PRO A 133 18.57 -21.43 -11.61
C PRO A 133 17.29 -22.28 -11.41
N SER A 134 16.14 -21.77 -11.87
CA SER A 134 14.91 -22.54 -11.82
C SER A 134 15.09 -23.82 -12.65
N ARG A 135 14.92 -24.99 -12.03
CA ARG A 135 14.78 -26.22 -12.81
C ARG A 135 13.50 -26.11 -13.64
N LYS A 136 13.66 -26.02 -14.95
CA LYS A 136 12.56 -26.22 -15.90
C LYS A 136 12.07 -27.64 -15.87
#